data_81485ff85634d15860692f6ef40fb40c
#
_entry.id   81485ff85634d15860692f6ef40fb40c
#
_cell.length_a   1.000
_cell.length_b   1.000
_cell.length_c   1.000
_cell.angle_alpha   90.00
_cell.angle_beta   90.00
_cell.angle_gamma   90.00
#
_symmetry.space_group_name_H-M   'P 1'
#
loop_
_entity.id
_entity.type
_entity.pdbx_description
1 polymer ?
#
loop_
_entity_poly.entity_id
_entity_poly.type
_entity_poly.pdbx_seq_one_letter_code
_entity_poly.pdbx_strand_id
1 'polypeptide(L)'
;MNKNKLKELVNALDALSDDVKDWGVTMISHDKPTCNTPGCHAGLISIVAEVLPELQEIYMPLYLLESESRGKRDNQYVFYVWNTALAIFLGFKSAQDLEIWAQDNPKFWGNKYGRDMFCGWRAFTDDEDKQLTHMDIIEHWKQVLANIENKGVKI
;
A
#
# COMPACT_ATOMS: atom_id res chain seq x y z
N MET A 1 8.30 -3.69 11.42
CA MET A 1 6.84 -3.41 11.19
C MET A 1 6.12 -3.35 12.53
N ASN A 2 5.33 -2.32 12.72
CA ASN A 2 4.51 -2.18 13.93
C ASN A 2 3.23 -3.02 13.80
N LYS A 3 3.13 -4.08 14.58
CA LYS A 3 2.02 -5.04 14.53
C LYS A 3 0.67 -4.41 14.87
N ASN A 4 0.62 -3.49 15.84
CA ASN A 4 -0.63 -2.84 16.22
C ASN A 4 -1.14 -1.93 15.09
N LYS A 5 -0.25 -1.20 14.44
CA LYS A 5 -0.59 -0.37 13.27
C LYS A 5 -1.01 -1.22 12.08
N LEU A 6 -0.40 -2.36 11.88
CA LEU A 6 -0.85 -3.31 10.85
C LEU A 6 -2.27 -3.82 11.14
N LYS A 7 -2.60 -4.11 12.39
CA LYS A 7 -3.97 -4.47 12.78
C LYS A 7 -4.97 -3.35 12.51
N GLU A 8 -4.62 -2.12 12.85
CA GLU A 8 -5.47 -0.95 12.55
C GLU A 8 -5.72 -0.82 11.05
N LEU A 9 -4.66 -0.96 10.23
CA LEU A 9 -4.76 -0.93 8.78
C LEU A 9 -5.66 -2.03 8.25
N VAL A 10 -5.44 -3.27 8.66
CA VAL A 10 -6.22 -4.43 8.19
C VAL A 10 -7.69 -4.29 8.58
N ASN A 11 -7.99 -3.86 9.80
CA ASN A 11 -9.36 -3.62 10.23
C ASN A 11 -10.05 -2.54 9.41
N ALA A 12 -9.36 -1.45 9.10
CA ALA A 12 -9.89 -0.38 8.27
C ALA A 12 -10.12 -0.82 6.83
N LEU A 13 -9.19 -1.58 6.25
CA LEU A 13 -9.34 -2.17 4.92
C LEU A 13 -10.52 -3.13 4.84
N ASP A 14 -10.68 -3.99 5.84
CA ASP A 14 -11.75 -4.99 5.87
C ASP A 14 -13.14 -4.35 6.07
N ALA A 15 -13.20 -3.19 6.68
CA ALA A 15 -14.43 -2.43 6.89
C ALA A 15 -14.89 -1.60 5.69
N LEU A 16 -14.12 -1.55 4.59
CA LEU A 16 -14.51 -0.85 3.37
C LEU A 16 -15.76 -1.46 2.74
N SER A 17 -16.51 -0.65 1.99
CA SER A 17 -17.70 -1.12 1.28
C SER A 17 -17.34 -2.15 0.20
N ASP A 18 -18.30 -3.04 -0.12
CA ASP A 18 -18.12 -4.04 -1.17
C ASP A 18 -17.83 -3.41 -2.53
N ASP A 19 -18.45 -2.25 -2.82
CA ASP A 19 -18.20 -1.51 -4.05
C ASP A 19 -16.73 -1.10 -4.18
N VAL A 20 -16.10 -0.63 -3.11
CA VAL A 20 -14.67 -0.28 -3.10
C VAL A 20 -13.80 -1.52 -3.24
N LYS A 21 -14.15 -2.60 -2.56
CA LYS A 21 -13.40 -3.87 -2.59
C LYS A 21 -13.39 -4.49 -3.98
N ASP A 22 -14.46 -4.34 -4.73
CA ASP A 22 -14.62 -4.91 -6.08
C ASP A 22 -13.95 -4.07 -7.19
N TRP A 23 -13.44 -2.88 -6.87
CA TRP A 23 -12.74 -2.07 -7.85
C TRP A 23 -11.49 -2.77 -8.37
N GLY A 24 -11.40 -2.83 -9.71
CA GLY A 24 -10.22 -3.35 -10.38
C GLY A 24 -8.99 -2.47 -10.15
N VAL A 25 -7.86 -3.10 -9.89
CA VAL A 25 -6.57 -2.41 -9.82
C VAL A 25 -6.17 -2.06 -11.25
N THR A 26 -6.07 -0.78 -11.54
CA THR A 26 -5.64 -0.32 -12.85
C THR A 26 -4.15 -0.59 -13.00
N MET A 27 -3.79 -1.41 -13.97
CA MET A 27 -2.39 -1.59 -14.35
C MET A 27 -1.83 -0.27 -14.86
N ILE A 28 -0.68 0.11 -14.33
CA ILE A 28 0.07 1.23 -14.86
C ILE A 28 0.60 0.80 -16.22
N SER A 29 0.15 1.45 -17.30
CA SER A 29 0.83 1.30 -18.57
C SER A 29 2.23 1.91 -18.43
N HIS A 30 3.24 1.26 -18.98
CA HIS A 30 4.62 1.73 -18.93
C HIS A 30 4.82 3.15 -19.49
N ASP A 31 3.86 3.64 -20.27
CA ASP A 31 3.97 4.91 -20.98
C ASP A 31 3.41 6.11 -20.22
N LYS A 32 2.53 5.89 -19.22
CA LYS A 32 2.01 6.96 -18.35
C LYS A 32 1.60 6.36 -17.00
N PRO A 33 2.41 6.50 -15.95
CA PRO A 33 1.98 6.12 -14.61
C PRO A 33 0.86 7.05 -14.14
N THR A 34 -0.38 6.63 -14.36
CA THR A 34 -1.58 7.30 -13.85
C THR A 34 -1.95 6.73 -12.49
N CYS A 35 -1.07 6.94 -11.51
CA CYS A 35 -1.31 6.47 -10.15
C CYS A 35 -2.27 7.32 -9.34
N ASN A 36 -3.09 8.14 -10.00
CA ASN A 36 -4.14 8.96 -9.37
C ASN A 36 -5.52 8.31 -9.43
N THR A 37 -5.61 7.07 -9.90
CA THR A 37 -6.89 6.40 -9.95
C THR A 37 -7.20 5.73 -8.61
N PRO A 38 -8.46 5.77 -8.15
CA PRO A 38 -8.88 5.03 -6.97
C PRO A 38 -8.57 3.52 -7.03
N GLY A 39 -8.27 3.00 -8.22
CA GLY A 39 -7.99 1.60 -8.47
C GLY A 39 -6.58 1.11 -8.14
N CYS A 40 -5.62 1.97 -7.86
CA CYS A 40 -4.26 1.53 -7.48
C CYS A 40 -4.13 1.34 -5.96
N HIS A 41 -3.01 0.75 -5.52
CA HIS A 41 -2.73 0.59 -4.09
C HIS A 41 -2.74 1.92 -3.33
N ALA A 42 -2.11 2.96 -3.89
CA ALA A 42 -2.11 4.29 -3.29
C ALA A 42 -3.52 4.89 -3.21
N GLY A 43 -4.36 4.66 -4.22
CA GLY A 43 -5.77 5.05 -4.21
C GLY A 43 -6.53 4.34 -3.09
N LEU A 44 -6.32 3.05 -2.90
CA LEU A 44 -6.90 2.29 -1.78
C LEU A 44 -6.47 2.86 -0.43
N ILE A 45 -5.18 3.16 -0.26
CA ILE A 45 -4.66 3.75 0.97
C ILE A 45 -5.24 5.15 1.22
N SER A 46 -5.45 5.96 0.18
CA SER A 46 -6.09 7.27 0.31
C SER A 46 -7.54 7.16 0.82
N ILE A 47 -8.27 6.14 0.38
CA ILE A 47 -9.63 5.87 0.86
C ILE A 47 -9.61 5.45 2.33
N VAL A 48 -8.70 4.56 2.70
CA VAL A 48 -8.53 4.09 4.09
C VAL A 48 -8.15 5.24 5.03
N ALA A 49 -7.38 6.21 4.55
CA ALA A 49 -6.99 7.38 5.33
C ALA A 49 -8.18 8.23 5.79
N GLU A 50 -9.33 8.14 5.13
CA GLU A 50 -10.56 8.81 5.58
C GLU A 50 -11.06 8.27 6.93
N VAL A 51 -10.72 7.03 7.26
CA VAL A 51 -11.12 6.36 8.52
C VAL A 51 -9.92 6.08 9.44
N LEU A 52 -8.71 6.42 9.03
CA LEU A 52 -7.48 6.34 9.83
C LEU A 52 -6.83 7.73 9.93
N PRO A 53 -7.25 8.57 10.90
CA PRO A 53 -6.77 9.96 11.02
C PRO A 53 -5.25 10.07 11.12
N GLU A 54 -4.59 9.14 11.81
CA GLU A 54 -3.13 9.14 11.95
C GLU A 54 -2.42 9.00 10.59
N LEU A 55 -2.95 8.17 9.68
CA LEU A 55 -2.41 8.03 8.33
C LEU A 55 -2.53 9.34 7.55
N GLN A 56 -3.66 10.02 7.68
CA GLN A 56 -3.88 11.33 7.08
C GLN A 56 -2.93 12.39 7.65
N GLU A 57 -2.68 12.38 8.95
CA GLU A 57 -1.76 13.29 9.63
C GLU A 57 -0.31 13.08 9.16
N ILE A 58 0.09 11.85 8.88
CA ILE A 58 1.40 11.55 8.30
C ILE A 58 1.50 12.02 6.85
N TYR A 59 0.44 11.81 6.08
CA TYR A 59 0.40 12.15 4.66
C TYR A 59 0.52 13.66 4.39
N MET A 60 -0.21 14.49 5.10
CA MET A 60 -0.33 15.93 4.79
C MET A 60 1.01 16.68 4.78
N PRO A 61 1.88 16.57 5.80
CA PRO A 61 3.18 17.23 5.76
C PRO A 61 4.08 16.73 4.64
N LEU A 62 4.04 15.43 4.34
CA LEU A 62 4.82 14.83 3.25
C LEU A 62 4.35 15.35 1.89
N TYR A 63 3.05 15.44 1.70
CA TYR A 63 2.45 15.97 0.48
C TYR A 63 2.86 17.43 0.24
N LEU A 64 2.81 18.28 1.27
CA LEU A 64 3.19 19.68 1.17
C LEU A 64 4.68 19.82 0.83
N LEU A 65 5.54 19.04 1.46
CA LEU A 65 6.98 19.06 1.20
C LEU A 65 7.31 18.65 -0.24
N GLU A 66 6.70 17.59 -0.75
CA GLU A 66 6.88 17.13 -2.13
C GLU A 66 6.31 18.13 -3.14
N SER A 67 5.17 18.73 -2.85
CA SER A 67 4.55 19.72 -3.75
C SER A 67 5.39 20.98 -3.90
N GLU A 68 6.12 21.38 -2.86
CA GLU A 68 7.06 22.50 -2.91
C GLU A 68 8.29 22.17 -3.77
N SER A 69 8.80 20.92 -3.70
CA SER A 69 10.01 20.52 -4.40
C SER A 69 9.81 20.23 -5.89
N ARG A 70 8.63 19.73 -6.28
CA ARG A 70 8.36 19.25 -7.66
C ARG A 70 7.46 20.16 -8.49
N GLY A 71 6.81 21.15 -7.87
CA GLY A 71 5.82 22.00 -8.54
C GLY A 71 4.50 21.28 -8.88
N LYS A 72 3.48 22.07 -9.26
CA LYS A 72 2.09 21.59 -9.44
C LYS A 72 1.84 20.69 -10.65
N ARG A 73 2.85 20.38 -11.46
CA ARG A 73 2.69 19.68 -12.75
C ARG A 73 2.90 18.19 -12.72
N ASP A 74 3.48 17.66 -11.65
CA ASP A 74 3.81 16.25 -11.55
C ASP A 74 2.91 15.55 -10.53
N ASN A 75 1.86 14.88 -11.02
CA ASN A 75 0.92 14.16 -10.18
C ASN A 75 1.47 12.81 -9.67
N GLN A 76 2.65 12.37 -10.11
CA GLN A 76 3.26 11.11 -9.68
C GLN A 76 3.68 11.14 -8.21
N TYR A 77 3.99 12.33 -7.68
CA TYR A 77 4.40 12.47 -6.29
C TYR A 77 3.30 12.07 -5.29
N VAL A 78 2.04 12.21 -5.65
CA VAL A 78 0.91 11.80 -4.79
C VAL A 78 0.98 10.31 -4.47
N PHE A 79 1.31 9.50 -5.44
CA PHE A 79 1.49 8.06 -5.27
C PHE A 79 2.64 7.73 -4.31
N TYR A 80 3.80 8.33 -4.52
CA TYR A 80 4.95 8.11 -3.64
C TYR A 80 4.68 8.57 -2.21
N VAL A 81 3.97 9.67 -2.06
CA VAL A 81 3.64 10.21 -0.74
C VAL A 81 2.71 9.27 0.02
N TRP A 82 1.71 8.68 -0.62
CA TRP A 82 0.83 7.70 0.03
C TRP A 82 1.58 6.43 0.44
N ASN A 83 2.47 5.93 -0.39
CA ASN A 83 3.28 4.76 -0.05
C ASN A 83 4.26 5.06 1.10
N THR A 84 4.86 6.24 1.09
CA THR A 84 5.73 6.70 2.19
C THR A 84 4.93 6.87 3.49
N ALA A 85 3.76 7.48 3.42
CA ALA A 85 2.88 7.65 4.59
C ALA A 85 2.48 6.30 5.19
N LEU A 86 2.11 5.33 4.35
CA LEU A 86 1.80 3.98 4.78
C LEU A 86 3.01 3.31 5.45
N ALA A 87 4.19 3.40 4.85
CA ALA A 87 5.41 2.83 5.41
C ALA A 87 5.72 3.43 6.80
N ILE A 88 5.64 4.75 6.95
CA ILE A 88 5.82 5.44 8.23
C ILE A 88 4.76 5.01 9.25
N PHE A 89 3.50 4.93 8.85
CA PHE A 89 2.40 4.44 9.70
C PHE A 89 2.69 3.04 10.23
N LEU A 90 3.25 2.17 9.39
CA LEU A 90 3.63 0.80 9.76
C LEU A 90 4.97 0.69 10.53
N GLY A 91 5.63 1.81 10.81
CA GLY A 91 6.86 1.87 11.60
C GLY A 91 8.16 1.82 10.81
N PHE A 92 8.12 2.05 9.51
CA PHE A 92 9.31 2.18 8.66
C PHE A 92 9.70 3.65 8.46
N LYS A 93 10.91 3.91 8.01
CA LYS A 93 11.39 5.26 7.72
C LYS A 93 11.00 5.73 6.33
N SER A 94 10.82 4.79 5.39
CA SER A 94 10.52 5.09 3.99
C SER A 94 9.77 3.92 3.33
N ALA A 95 9.19 4.17 2.17
CA ALA A 95 8.61 3.12 1.34
C ALA A 95 9.64 2.07 0.93
N GLN A 96 10.88 2.50 0.64
CA GLN A 96 11.97 1.59 0.31
C GLN A 96 12.32 0.63 1.46
N ASP A 97 12.31 1.11 2.70
CA ASP A 97 12.56 0.25 3.87
C ASP A 97 11.48 -0.83 4.03
N LEU A 98 10.22 -0.49 3.74
CA LEU A 98 9.14 -1.47 3.71
C LEU A 98 9.34 -2.50 2.59
N GLU A 99 9.76 -2.07 1.41
CA GLU A 99 10.09 -2.97 0.29
C GLU A 99 11.23 -3.93 0.65
N ILE A 100 12.31 -3.42 1.20
CA ILE A 100 13.45 -4.23 1.66
C ILE A 100 12.99 -5.23 2.72
N TRP A 101 12.19 -4.78 3.69
CA TRP A 101 11.65 -5.68 4.70
C TRP A 101 10.82 -6.80 4.07
N ALA A 102 9.97 -6.50 3.10
CA ALA A 102 9.16 -7.50 2.42
C ALA A 102 10.01 -8.53 1.67
N GLN A 103 11.06 -8.08 0.99
CA GLN A 103 12.01 -8.94 0.27
C GLN A 103 12.80 -9.84 1.22
N ASP A 104 13.22 -9.29 2.36
CA ASP A 104 14.01 -10.03 3.35
C ASP A 104 13.15 -10.96 4.21
N ASN A 105 11.83 -10.79 4.20
CA ASN A 105 10.89 -11.55 5.01
C ASN A 105 9.80 -12.23 4.17
N PRO A 106 10.15 -13.07 3.18
CA PRO A 106 9.15 -13.72 2.31
C PRO A 106 8.21 -14.65 3.09
N LYS A 107 8.62 -15.14 4.24
CA LYS A 107 7.77 -15.95 5.13
C LYS A 107 6.58 -15.17 5.72
N PHE A 108 6.66 -13.85 5.78
CA PHE A 108 5.57 -12.98 6.22
C PHE A 108 4.85 -12.34 5.05
N TRP A 109 5.61 -11.75 4.13
CA TRP A 109 5.06 -11.08 2.96
C TRP A 109 4.53 -12.06 1.91
N GLY A 110 5.16 -13.22 1.76
CA GLY A 110 4.98 -14.11 0.63
C GLY A 110 5.98 -13.78 -0.49
N ASN A 111 5.93 -14.58 -1.56
CA ASN A 111 6.83 -14.39 -2.72
C ASN A 111 6.26 -13.44 -3.78
N LYS A 112 5.29 -12.62 -3.39
CA LYS A 112 4.59 -11.68 -4.26
C LYS A 112 5.24 -10.31 -4.17
N TYR A 113 6.26 -10.08 -4.95
CA TYR A 113 6.83 -8.76 -5.11
C TYR A 113 7.32 -8.58 -6.54
N GLY A 114 6.97 -7.45 -7.10
CA GLY A 114 7.41 -7.06 -8.41
C GLY A 114 8.53 -6.06 -8.36
N ARG A 115 8.89 -5.58 -9.53
CA ARG A 115 9.88 -4.53 -9.71
C ARG A 115 9.51 -3.24 -8.99
N ASP A 116 8.22 -3.01 -8.83
CA ASP A 116 7.65 -1.88 -8.13
C ASP A 116 6.54 -2.44 -7.23
N MET A 117 6.87 -2.65 -5.97
CA MET A 117 6.09 -3.46 -5.05
C MET A 117 4.64 -2.99 -4.88
N PHE A 118 4.41 -1.68 -4.97
CA PHE A 118 3.08 -1.11 -4.79
C PHE A 118 2.38 -0.72 -6.09
N CYS A 119 3.12 -0.70 -7.20
CA CYS A 119 2.58 -0.42 -8.53
C CYS A 119 2.48 -1.68 -9.38
N GLY A 120 3.27 -2.69 -9.07
CA GLY A 120 3.29 -3.96 -9.77
C GLY A 120 2.23 -4.91 -9.23
N TRP A 121 1.35 -5.37 -10.08
CA TRP A 121 0.35 -6.36 -9.73
C TRP A 121 0.97 -7.69 -9.21
N ARG A 122 2.21 -8.00 -9.56
CA ARG A 122 2.97 -9.14 -9.01
C ARG A 122 3.23 -9.03 -7.50
N ALA A 123 3.13 -7.84 -6.92
CA ALA A 123 3.24 -7.68 -5.49
C ALA A 123 2.08 -8.35 -4.73
N PHE A 124 0.96 -8.58 -5.39
CA PHE A 124 -0.28 -9.03 -4.78
C PHE A 124 -0.88 -10.29 -5.39
N THR A 125 -0.32 -10.79 -6.49
CA THR A 125 -0.74 -12.05 -7.12
C THR A 125 0.41 -12.74 -7.84
N ASP A 126 0.36 -14.07 -7.89
CA ASP A 126 1.28 -14.90 -8.66
C ASP A 126 0.76 -15.18 -10.08
N ASP A 127 -0.51 -14.87 -10.36
CA ASP A 127 -1.17 -15.11 -11.63
C ASP A 127 -1.08 -13.86 -12.52
N GLU A 128 -0.31 -13.97 -13.61
CA GLU A 128 -0.09 -12.88 -14.56
C GLU A 128 -1.33 -12.51 -15.36
N ASP A 129 -2.27 -13.41 -15.51
CA ASP A 129 -3.50 -13.23 -16.27
C ASP A 129 -4.67 -12.76 -15.39
N LYS A 130 -4.50 -12.77 -14.05
CA LYS A 130 -5.55 -12.38 -13.12
C LYS A 130 -5.68 -10.87 -13.07
N GLN A 131 -6.90 -10.38 -13.29
CA GLN A 131 -7.23 -9.01 -13.00
C GLN A 131 -7.33 -8.80 -11.48
N LEU A 132 -6.43 -7.99 -10.92
CA LEU A 132 -6.45 -7.64 -9.51
C LEU A 132 -7.62 -6.72 -9.18
N THR A 133 -8.21 -6.95 -8.00
CA THR A 133 -9.15 -6.04 -7.36
C THR A 133 -8.56 -5.52 -6.05
N HIS A 134 -9.18 -4.52 -5.45
CA HIS A 134 -8.82 -4.07 -4.11
C HIS A 134 -8.94 -5.21 -3.08
N MET A 135 -9.87 -6.14 -3.27
CA MET A 135 -10.01 -7.31 -2.42
C MET A 135 -8.74 -8.15 -2.38
N ASP A 136 -8.05 -8.33 -3.51
CA ASP A 136 -6.79 -9.08 -3.55
C ASP A 136 -5.70 -8.40 -2.71
N ILE A 137 -5.64 -7.06 -2.75
CA ILE A 137 -4.71 -6.28 -1.92
C ILE A 137 -5.07 -6.41 -0.44
N ILE A 138 -6.34 -6.29 -0.10
CA ILE A 138 -6.85 -6.42 1.28
C ILE A 138 -6.53 -7.81 1.84
N GLU A 139 -6.81 -8.86 1.08
CA GLU A 139 -6.52 -10.24 1.48
C GLU A 139 -5.02 -10.46 1.68
N HIS A 140 -4.19 -9.83 0.86
CA HIS A 140 -2.74 -9.89 1.04
C HIS A 140 -2.30 -9.28 2.38
N TRP A 141 -2.78 -8.10 2.73
CA TRP A 141 -2.47 -7.47 4.03
C TRP A 141 -3.00 -8.28 5.20
N LYS A 142 -4.19 -8.87 5.09
CA LYS A 142 -4.74 -9.82 6.07
C LYS A 142 -3.82 -11.02 6.25
N GLN A 143 -3.31 -11.57 5.16
CA GLN A 143 -2.40 -12.71 5.19
C GLN A 143 -1.05 -12.35 5.84
N VAL A 144 -0.51 -11.16 5.55
CA VAL A 144 0.72 -10.67 6.21
C VAL A 144 0.51 -10.58 7.72
N LEU A 145 -0.59 -10.01 8.16
CA LEU A 145 -0.92 -9.95 9.59
C LEU A 145 -1.03 -11.33 10.21
N ALA A 146 -1.74 -12.25 9.59
CA ALA A 146 -1.89 -13.62 10.06
C ALA A 146 -0.55 -14.35 10.15
N ASN A 147 0.32 -14.18 9.17
CA ASN A 147 1.65 -14.78 9.16
C ASN A 147 2.51 -14.26 10.33
N ILE A 148 2.45 -12.97 10.61
CA ILE A 148 3.17 -12.35 11.74
C ILE A 148 2.63 -12.85 13.06
N GLU A 149 1.33 -12.95 13.23
CA GLU A 149 0.69 -13.43 14.46
C GLU A 149 1.00 -14.89 14.73
N ASN A 150 0.89 -15.74 13.71
CA ASN A 150 1.06 -17.18 13.85
C ASN A 150 2.52 -17.60 14.07
N LYS A 151 3.49 -16.82 13.61
CA LYS A 151 4.91 -17.15 13.74
C LYS A 151 5.59 -16.56 14.98
N GLY A 152 4.83 -15.84 15.80
CA GLY A 152 5.32 -15.30 17.08
C GLY A 152 6.51 -14.34 16.95
N VAL A 153 6.65 -13.69 15.79
CA VAL A 153 7.78 -12.79 15.54
C VAL A 153 7.56 -11.47 16.27
N LYS A 154 8.49 -11.16 17.14
CA LYS A 154 8.64 -9.81 17.70
C LYS A 154 9.22 -8.92 16.61
N ILE A 155 8.46 -7.95 16.24
CA ILE A 155 8.88 -6.93 15.30
C ILE A 155 9.35 -5.71 16.07
#